data_8f360c25abe68ebfe1558798268dd987
#
_entry.id   8f360c25abe68ebfe1558798268dd987
#
_cell.length_a   1.000
_cell.length_b   1.000
_cell.length_c   1.000
_cell.angle_alpha   90.00
_cell.angle_beta   90.00
_cell.angle_gamma   90.00
#
_symmetry.space_group_name_H-M   'P 1'
#
loop_
_entity.id
_entity.type
_entity.pdbx_description
1 polymer ?
#
loop_
_entity_poly.entity_id
_entity_poly.type
_entity_poly.pdbx_seq_one_letter_code
_entity_poly.pdbx_strand_id
1 'polypeptide(L)'
;MPIVTVVPAPPPVNFHNRMAVRVAALMAVMATLLFFLPYLNWLAAGFFAALLYRRRTGYLLSLESGVRLGWITGVLMFVIVTILLTATVALVTASGGFSALPPEVRNALDPRFQEAMKTLQSGPAIAELLVMLFMFITLLSMAGGALGAKLSGRGQGPVV
;
A
#
# COMPACT_ATOMS: atom_id res chain seq x y z
N MET A 1 -43.82 -25.19 -4.31
CA MET A 1 -42.73 -24.66 -5.16
C MET A 1 -41.67 -24.09 -4.25
N PRO A 2 -40.43 -24.55 -4.28
CA PRO A 2 -39.35 -23.96 -3.46
C PRO A 2 -39.06 -22.54 -3.99
N ILE A 3 -39.10 -21.56 -3.11
CA ILE A 3 -38.71 -20.19 -3.39
C ILE A 3 -37.19 -20.20 -3.54
N VAL A 4 -36.71 -20.14 -4.78
CA VAL A 4 -35.27 -19.95 -5.06
C VAL A 4 -34.92 -18.50 -4.71
N THR A 5 -34.40 -18.28 -3.51
CA THR A 5 -33.83 -16.99 -3.13
C THR A 5 -32.55 -16.77 -3.96
N VAL A 6 -32.67 -15.96 -4.99
CA VAL A 6 -31.51 -15.53 -5.78
C VAL A 6 -30.65 -14.64 -4.89
N VAL A 7 -29.54 -15.19 -4.39
CA VAL A 7 -28.53 -14.41 -3.67
C VAL A 7 -27.89 -13.46 -4.68
N PRO A 8 -27.98 -12.14 -4.49
CA PRO A 8 -27.40 -11.17 -5.42
C PRO A 8 -25.88 -11.38 -5.50
N ALA A 9 -25.34 -11.34 -6.73
CA ALA A 9 -23.92 -11.47 -6.96
C ALA A 9 -23.14 -10.35 -6.22
N PRO A 10 -21.98 -10.67 -5.62
CA PRO A 10 -21.19 -9.66 -4.93
C PRO A 10 -20.76 -8.56 -5.91
N PRO A 11 -20.75 -7.29 -5.48
CA PRO A 11 -20.34 -6.18 -6.34
C PRO A 11 -18.87 -6.32 -6.75
N PRO A 12 -18.51 -6.00 -8.01
CA PRO A 12 -17.14 -6.13 -8.48
C PRO A 12 -16.19 -5.23 -7.67
N VAL A 13 -15.01 -5.75 -7.33
CA VAL A 13 -13.96 -4.99 -6.66
C VAL A 13 -13.17 -4.21 -7.71
N ASN A 14 -13.43 -2.91 -7.81
CA ASN A 14 -12.79 -1.97 -8.72
C ASN A 14 -12.78 -0.55 -8.12
N PHE A 15 -12.14 0.41 -8.79
CA PHE A 15 -12.11 1.82 -8.35
C PHE A 15 -13.49 2.50 -8.33
N HIS A 16 -14.49 1.99 -9.03
CA HIS A 16 -15.85 2.50 -8.99
C HIS A 16 -16.63 2.03 -7.74
N ASN A 17 -16.17 0.99 -7.10
CA ASN A 17 -16.74 0.48 -5.86
C ASN A 17 -16.30 1.34 -4.68
N ARG A 18 -17.16 2.28 -4.25
CA ARG A 18 -16.87 3.22 -3.16
C ARG A 18 -16.45 2.53 -1.85
N MET A 19 -16.99 1.34 -1.57
CA MET A 19 -16.64 0.59 -0.37
C MET A 19 -15.23 0.02 -0.48
N ALA A 20 -14.86 -0.55 -1.63
CA ALA A 20 -13.52 -1.07 -1.87
C ALA A 20 -12.48 0.05 -1.76
N VAL A 21 -12.72 1.20 -2.40
CA VAL A 21 -11.81 2.36 -2.35
C VAL A 21 -11.68 2.93 -0.93
N ARG A 22 -12.79 3.07 -0.18
CA ARG A 22 -12.75 3.56 1.21
C ARG A 22 -11.94 2.64 2.12
N VAL A 23 -12.14 1.33 2.01
CA VAL A 23 -11.39 0.35 2.80
C VAL A 23 -9.92 0.37 2.42
N ALA A 24 -9.61 0.38 1.11
CA ALA A 24 -8.24 0.45 0.61
C ALA A 24 -7.53 1.74 1.06
N ALA A 25 -8.21 2.89 0.97
CA ALA A 25 -7.66 4.17 1.42
C ALA A 25 -7.39 4.20 2.93
N LEU A 26 -8.35 3.70 3.74
CA LEU A 26 -8.15 3.60 5.18
C LEU A 26 -6.92 2.76 5.52
N MET A 27 -6.79 1.60 4.88
CA MET A 27 -5.65 0.70 5.14
C MET A 27 -4.34 1.28 4.62
N ALA A 28 -4.36 2.01 3.49
CA ALA A 28 -3.18 2.70 2.97
C ALA A 28 -2.69 3.79 3.95
N VAL A 29 -3.59 4.61 4.49
CA VAL A 29 -3.26 5.62 5.50
C VAL A 29 -2.73 4.98 6.77
N MET A 30 -3.42 3.96 7.30
CA MET A 30 -2.98 3.26 8.50
C MET A 30 -1.60 2.62 8.35
N ALA A 31 -1.36 1.97 7.20
CA ALA A 31 -0.07 1.37 6.91
C ALA A 31 1.04 2.43 6.73
N THR A 32 0.73 3.59 6.15
CA THR A 32 1.71 4.67 6.03
C THR A 32 2.10 5.24 7.40
N LEU A 33 1.15 5.31 8.35
CA LEU A 33 1.42 5.76 9.72
C LEU A 33 2.23 4.74 10.54
N LEU A 34 2.09 3.44 10.25
CA LEU A 34 2.77 2.33 10.92
C LEU A 34 4.12 1.99 10.26
N PHE A 35 4.92 2.95 9.88
CA PHE A 35 6.14 2.84 9.06
C PHE A 35 7.28 1.99 9.67
N PHE A 36 7.08 1.34 10.80
CA PHE A 36 8.13 0.64 11.55
C PHE A 36 8.72 -0.61 10.86
N LEU A 37 7.95 -1.28 9.97
CA LEU A 37 8.39 -2.48 9.23
C LEU A 37 7.93 -2.38 7.77
N PRO A 38 8.71 -1.73 6.88
CA PRO A 38 8.22 -1.35 5.55
C PRO A 38 7.66 -2.52 4.73
N TYR A 39 8.39 -3.61 4.60
CA TYR A 39 7.96 -4.75 3.76
C TYR A 39 6.75 -5.48 4.32
N LEU A 40 6.75 -5.78 5.61
CA LEU A 40 5.66 -6.47 6.28
C LEU A 40 4.41 -5.59 6.34
N ASN A 41 4.59 -4.29 6.51
CA ASN A 41 3.53 -3.31 6.54
C ASN A 41 2.75 -3.23 5.21
N TRP A 42 3.44 -3.27 4.08
CA TRP A 42 2.81 -3.23 2.76
C TRP A 42 2.01 -4.50 2.47
N LEU A 43 2.53 -5.65 2.87
CA LEU A 43 1.81 -6.93 2.79
C LEU A 43 0.60 -6.92 3.74
N ALA A 44 0.78 -6.45 4.96
CA ALA A 44 -0.29 -6.34 5.96
C ALA A 44 -1.39 -5.40 5.50
N ALA A 45 -1.07 -4.28 4.84
CA ALA A 45 -2.07 -3.35 4.31
C ALA A 45 -3.04 -4.04 3.35
N GLY A 46 -2.56 -4.79 2.37
CA GLY A 46 -3.39 -5.55 1.46
C GLY A 46 -4.21 -6.64 2.17
N PHE A 47 -3.58 -7.34 3.11
CA PHE A 47 -4.22 -8.39 3.91
C PHE A 47 -5.39 -7.83 4.74
N PHE A 48 -5.14 -6.79 5.51
CA PHE A 48 -6.18 -6.18 6.34
C PHE A 48 -7.25 -5.47 5.51
N ALA A 49 -6.91 -4.94 4.33
CA ALA A 49 -7.90 -4.41 3.40
C ALA A 49 -8.91 -5.49 3.00
N ALA A 50 -8.43 -6.70 2.65
CA ALA A 50 -9.29 -7.83 2.31
C ALA A 50 -10.17 -8.27 3.49
N LEU A 51 -9.59 -8.38 4.69
CA LEU A 51 -10.34 -8.72 5.91
C LEU A 51 -11.41 -7.67 6.25
N LEU A 52 -11.05 -6.39 6.21
CA LEU A 52 -11.95 -5.30 6.54
C LEU A 52 -13.09 -5.18 5.52
N TYR A 53 -12.77 -5.33 4.22
CA TYR A 53 -13.78 -5.35 3.17
C TYR A 53 -14.79 -6.47 3.41
N ARG A 54 -14.33 -7.70 3.67
CA ARG A 54 -15.21 -8.83 4.01
C ARG A 54 -16.08 -8.53 5.23
N ARG A 55 -15.48 -8.01 6.33
CA ARG A 55 -16.23 -7.68 7.55
C ARG A 55 -17.33 -6.65 7.30
N ARG A 56 -17.10 -5.69 6.40
CA ARG A 56 -18.07 -4.62 6.12
C ARG A 56 -19.15 -5.02 5.12
N THR A 57 -18.83 -5.91 4.18
CA THR A 57 -19.77 -6.29 3.11
C THR A 57 -20.43 -7.63 3.36
N GLY A 58 -19.87 -8.49 4.22
CA GLY A 58 -20.35 -9.85 4.45
C GLY A 58 -20.04 -10.82 3.30
N TYR A 59 -19.52 -10.33 2.16
CA TYR A 59 -19.21 -11.17 1.01
C TYR A 59 -17.86 -11.86 1.16
N LEU A 60 -17.80 -13.14 0.73
CA LEU A 60 -16.54 -13.85 0.56
C LEU A 60 -15.80 -13.29 -0.65
N LEU A 61 -14.55 -12.89 -0.45
CA LEU A 61 -13.70 -12.46 -1.55
C LEU A 61 -13.12 -13.66 -2.27
N SER A 62 -13.28 -13.70 -3.60
CA SER A 62 -12.47 -14.55 -4.45
C SER A 62 -10.99 -14.12 -4.39
N LEU A 63 -10.07 -15.02 -4.73
CA LEU A 63 -8.64 -14.72 -4.78
C LEU A 63 -8.37 -13.50 -5.69
N GLU A 64 -9.02 -13.47 -6.85
CA GLU A 64 -8.91 -12.37 -7.82
C GLU A 64 -9.39 -11.04 -7.23
N SER A 65 -10.52 -11.05 -6.53
CA SER A 65 -11.03 -9.85 -5.84
C SER A 65 -10.08 -9.37 -4.73
N GLY A 66 -9.44 -10.30 -4.02
CA GLY A 66 -8.41 -9.99 -3.03
C GLY A 66 -7.17 -9.34 -3.64
N VAL A 67 -6.68 -9.87 -4.77
CA VAL A 67 -5.57 -9.29 -5.54
C VAL A 67 -5.91 -7.88 -6.03
N ARG A 68 -7.10 -7.69 -6.60
CA ARG A 68 -7.56 -6.37 -7.07
C ARG A 68 -7.66 -5.37 -5.93
N LEU A 69 -8.17 -5.78 -4.77
CA LEU A 69 -8.25 -4.92 -3.59
C LEU A 69 -6.85 -4.55 -3.08
N GLY A 70 -5.93 -5.51 -3.04
CA GLY A 70 -4.53 -5.28 -2.72
C GLY A 70 -3.87 -4.31 -3.69
N TRP A 71 -4.15 -4.43 -5.01
CA TRP A 71 -3.67 -3.49 -6.01
C TRP A 71 -4.16 -2.06 -5.78
N ILE A 72 -5.48 -1.88 -5.53
CA ILE A 72 -6.05 -0.57 -5.19
C ILE A 72 -5.38 0.02 -3.95
N THR A 73 -5.18 -0.80 -2.90
CA THR A 73 -4.51 -0.39 -1.67
C THR A 73 -3.07 0.02 -1.94
N GLY A 74 -2.33 -0.75 -2.74
CA GLY A 74 -0.94 -0.47 -3.11
C GLY A 74 -0.79 0.83 -3.89
N VAL A 75 -1.65 1.07 -4.88
CA VAL A 75 -1.66 2.33 -5.66
C VAL A 75 -1.94 3.54 -4.75
N LEU A 76 -2.95 3.45 -3.90
CA LEU A 76 -3.29 4.55 -2.96
C LEU A 76 -2.15 4.80 -1.97
N MET A 77 -1.53 3.74 -1.45
CA MET A 77 -0.37 3.86 -0.56
C MET A 77 0.81 4.51 -1.28
N PHE A 78 1.10 4.11 -2.52
CA PHE A 78 2.15 4.72 -3.31
C PHE A 78 1.92 6.23 -3.51
N VAL A 79 0.69 6.63 -3.83
CA VAL A 79 0.33 8.05 -3.96
C VAL A 79 0.58 8.82 -2.66
N ILE A 80 0.14 8.27 -1.51
CA ILE A 80 0.36 8.90 -0.19
C ILE A 80 1.85 9.01 0.11
N VAL A 81 2.62 7.94 -0.08
CA VAL A 81 4.08 7.92 0.15
C VAL A 81 4.79 8.92 -0.76
N THR A 82 4.40 9.00 -2.03
CA THR A 82 4.98 9.96 -2.98
C THR A 82 4.71 11.41 -2.57
N ILE A 83 3.49 11.72 -2.14
CA ILE A 83 3.14 13.06 -1.64
C ILE A 83 3.97 13.40 -0.39
N LEU A 84 4.07 12.49 0.57
CA LEU A 84 4.86 12.70 1.78
C LEU A 84 6.35 12.86 1.48
N LEU A 85 6.89 12.03 0.59
CA LEU A 85 8.28 12.13 0.15
C LEU A 85 8.55 13.47 -0.52
N THR A 86 7.69 13.88 -1.44
CA THR A 86 7.80 15.17 -2.14
C THR A 86 7.74 16.34 -1.17
N ALA A 87 6.80 16.30 -0.22
CA ALA A 87 6.69 17.34 0.81
C ALA A 87 7.94 17.40 1.69
N THR A 88 8.49 16.24 2.07
CA THR A 88 9.72 16.15 2.87
C THR A 88 10.91 16.71 2.10
N VAL A 89 11.08 16.31 0.84
CA VAL A 89 12.16 16.83 -0.01
C VAL A 89 12.04 18.35 -0.19
N ALA A 90 10.83 18.85 -0.46
CA ALA A 90 10.59 20.29 -0.60
C ALA A 90 10.94 21.05 0.69
N LEU A 91 10.53 20.53 1.85
CA LEU A 91 10.85 21.14 3.15
C LEU A 91 12.35 21.17 3.42
N VAL A 92 13.04 20.06 3.19
CA VAL A 92 14.49 19.95 3.36
C VAL A 92 15.21 20.91 2.41
N THR A 93 14.77 21.00 1.15
CA THR A 93 15.36 21.92 0.17
C THR A 93 15.16 23.38 0.56
N ALA A 94 13.95 23.73 1.04
CA ALA A 94 13.63 25.08 1.50
C ALA A 94 14.44 25.50 2.75
N SER A 95 14.84 24.55 3.60
CA SER A 95 15.72 24.80 4.76
C SER A 95 17.22 24.83 4.42
N GLY A 96 17.59 24.87 3.14
CA GLY A 96 18.99 24.94 2.68
C GLY A 96 19.59 23.59 2.31
N GLY A 97 18.79 22.50 2.38
CA GLY A 97 19.19 21.17 1.97
C GLY A 97 20.36 20.59 2.76
N PHE A 98 21.02 19.61 2.15
CA PHE A 98 22.19 18.94 2.73
C PHE A 98 23.38 19.89 2.94
N SER A 99 23.46 20.96 2.13
CA SER A 99 24.52 21.97 2.22
C SER A 99 24.42 22.88 3.45
N ALA A 100 23.23 23.00 4.05
CA ALA A 100 23.02 23.77 5.28
C ALA A 100 23.50 23.03 6.54
N LEU A 101 23.81 21.75 6.46
CA LEU A 101 24.37 20.98 7.59
C LEU A 101 25.81 21.42 7.90
N PRO A 102 26.17 21.58 9.19
CA PRO A 102 27.55 21.83 9.58
C PRO A 102 28.49 20.79 9.00
N PRO A 103 29.72 21.18 8.60
CA PRO A 103 30.69 20.27 7.99
C PRO A 103 30.98 19.02 8.85
N GLU A 104 30.98 19.19 10.17
CA GLU A 104 31.19 18.11 11.15
C GLU A 104 30.10 17.03 11.05
N VAL A 105 28.82 17.46 10.99
CA VAL A 105 27.68 16.57 10.84
C VAL A 105 27.69 15.89 9.47
N ARG A 106 28.02 16.64 8.42
CA ARG A 106 28.10 16.13 7.06
C ARG A 106 29.17 15.06 6.90
N ASN A 107 30.34 15.27 7.52
CA ASN A 107 31.45 14.32 7.48
C ASN A 107 31.24 13.10 8.40
N ALA A 108 30.42 13.23 9.44
CA ALA A 108 30.02 12.14 10.31
C ALA A 108 28.94 11.20 9.70
N LEU A 109 28.28 11.64 8.62
CA LEU A 109 27.29 10.80 7.96
C LEU A 109 27.96 9.67 7.17
N ASP A 110 27.34 8.48 7.23
CA ASP A 110 27.77 7.30 6.48
C ASP A 110 27.99 7.67 5.00
N PRO A 111 29.13 7.30 4.38
CA PRO A 111 29.40 7.53 2.97
C PRO A 111 28.29 7.04 2.04
N ARG A 112 27.64 5.93 2.39
CA ARG A 112 26.48 5.40 1.65
C ARG A 112 25.29 6.37 1.67
N PHE A 113 25.06 7.03 2.79
CA PHE A 113 24.01 8.05 2.89
C PHE A 113 24.32 9.28 2.05
N GLN A 114 25.59 9.69 2.03
CA GLN A 114 26.03 10.81 1.17
C GLN A 114 25.87 10.48 -0.31
N GLU A 115 26.20 9.25 -0.71
CA GLU A 115 26.03 8.77 -2.08
C GLU A 115 24.53 8.68 -2.48
N ALA A 116 23.69 8.14 -1.60
CA ALA A 116 22.25 8.12 -1.79
C ALA A 116 21.66 9.53 -1.96
N MET A 117 22.13 10.50 -1.17
CA MET A 117 21.67 11.90 -1.28
C MET A 117 22.11 12.54 -2.59
N LYS A 118 23.31 12.25 -3.10
CA LYS A 118 23.77 12.70 -4.43
C LYS A 118 22.92 12.08 -5.55
N THR A 119 22.62 10.78 -5.42
CA THR A 119 21.77 10.06 -6.37
C THR A 119 20.37 10.65 -6.44
N LEU A 120 19.79 11.01 -5.29
CA LEU A 120 18.48 11.66 -5.20
C LEU A 120 18.44 13.09 -5.80
N GLN A 121 19.58 13.67 -6.14
CA GLN A 121 19.64 14.96 -6.87
C GLN A 121 19.51 14.78 -8.40
N SER A 122 19.64 13.56 -8.91
CA SER A 122 19.48 13.28 -10.33
C SER A 122 18.04 12.88 -10.67
N GLY A 123 17.40 13.57 -11.60
CA GLY A 123 16.03 13.29 -12.05
C GLY A 123 15.80 11.82 -12.48
N PRO A 124 16.70 11.25 -13.32
CA PRO A 124 16.57 9.86 -13.73
C PRO A 124 16.59 8.86 -12.56
N ALA A 125 17.46 9.05 -11.57
CA ALA A 125 17.55 8.16 -10.42
C ALA A 125 16.31 8.27 -9.50
N ILE A 126 15.73 9.45 -9.36
CA ILE A 126 14.44 9.62 -8.66
C ILE A 126 13.35 8.84 -9.38
N ALA A 127 13.28 8.92 -10.71
CA ALA A 127 12.28 8.20 -11.49
C ALA A 127 12.43 6.68 -11.33
N GLU A 128 13.65 6.15 -11.39
CA GLU A 128 13.94 4.75 -11.17
C GLU A 128 13.53 4.29 -9.76
N LEU A 129 13.88 5.07 -8.74
CA LEU A 129 13.49 4.82 -7.36
C LEU A 129 11.97 4.76 -7.20
N LEU A 130 11.23 5.71 -7.80
CA LEU A 130 9.78 5.74 -7.73
C LEU A 130 9.14 4.53 -8.42
N VAL A 131 9.65 4.12 -9.59
CA VAL A 131 9.18 2.93 -10.30
C VAL A 131 9.42 1.68 -9.45
N MET A 132 10.63 1.53 -8.90
CA MET A 132 10.97 0.41 -8.02
C MET A 132 10.06 0.37 -6.79
N LEU A 133 9.88 1.51 -6.13
CA LEU A 133 9.02 1.65 -4.96
C LEU A 133 7.55 1.31 -5.29
N PHE A 134 7.04 1.80 -6.43
CA PHE A 134 5.71 1.47 -6.91
C PHE A 134 5.53 -0.04 -7.10
N MET A 135 6.48 -0.70 -7.76
CA MET A 135 6.43 -2.14 -8.00
C MET A 135 6.43 -2.92 -6.68
N PHE A 136 7.32 -2.57 -5.74
CA PHE A 136 7.39 -3.25 -4.45
C PHE A 136 6.12 -3.08 -3.61
N ILE A 137 5.64 -1.85 -3.43
CA ILE A 137 4.43 -1.56 -2.65
C ILE A 137 3.24 -2.30 -3.26
N THR A 138 3.09 -2.23 -4.58
CA THR A 138 1.94 -2.80 -5.28
C THR A 138 1.96 -4.32 -5.22
N LEU A 139 3.09 -4.97 -5.53
CA LEU A 139 3.22 -6.43 -5.52
C LEU A 139 3.01 -7.01 -4.11
N LEU A 140 3.62 -6.41 -3.08
CA LEU A 140 3.45 -6.86 -1.70
C LEU A 140 2.01 -6.68 -1.22
N SER A 141 1.38 -5.56 -1.57
CA SER A 141 -0.03 -5.33 -1.22
C SER A 141 -0.97 -6.29 -1.96
N MET A 142 -0.71 -6.62 -3.22
CA MET A 142 -1.45 -7.63 -3.97
C MET A 142 -1.31 -9.02 -3.34
N ALA A 143 -0.09 -9.41 -2.97
CA ALA A 143 0.17 -10.67 -2.27
C ALA A 143 -0.58 -10.72 -0.92
N GLY A 144 -0.56 -9.62 -0.16
CA GLY A 144 -1.32 -9.47 1.07
C GLY A 144 -2.82 -9.62 0.86
N GLY A 145 -3.37 -8.96 -0.15
CA GLY A 145 -4.79 -9.05 -0.51
C GLY A 145 -5.21 -10.47 -0.90
N ALA A 146 -4.38 -11.17 -1.68
CA ALA A 146 -4.58 -12.57 -2.03
C ALA A 146 -4.59 -13.49 -0.79
N LEU A 147 -3.61 -13.30 0.11
CA LEU A 147 -3.55 -14.04 1.38
C LEU A 147 -4.77 -13.77 2.25
N GLY A 148 -5.18 -12.52 2.37
CA GLY A 148 -6.37 -12.12 3.13
C GLY A 148 -7.64 -12.78 2.59
N ALA A 149 -7.83 -12.82 1.29
CA ALA A 149 -8.95 -13.49 0.64
C ALA A 149 -8.91 -15.01 0.89
N LYS A 150 -7.75 -15.65 0.71
CA LYS A 150 -7.57 -17.10 0.89
C LYS A 150 -7.83 -17.55 2.33
N LEU A 151 -7.29 -16.84 3.31
CA LEU A 151 -7.49 -17.18 4.73
C LEU A 151 -8.91 -16.89 5.17
N SER A 152 -9.53 -15.88 4.63
CA SER A 152 -10.93 -15.56 4.89
C SER A 152 -11.91 -16.60 4.33
N GLY A 153 -11.58 -17.25 3.21
CA GLY A 153 -12.42 -18.29 2.59
C GLY A 153 -12.41 -19.65 3.32
N ARG A 154 -11.37 -19.94 4.13
CA ARG A 154 -11.22 -21.22 4.81
C ARG A 154 -12.12 -21.42 6.04
N GLY A 155 -12.81 -20.38 6.50
CA GLY A 155 -13.64 -20.45 7.72
C GLY A 155 -15.08 -20.93 7.52
N GLN A 156 -15.49 -21.28 6.32
CA GLN A 156 -16.79 -21.89 6.06
C GLN A 156 -16.57 -23.32 5.56
N GLY A 157 -16.55 -24.26 6.53
CA GLY A 157 -16.79 -25.65 6.22
C GLY A 157 -18.16 -25.79 5.53
N PRO A 158 -18.39 -26.90 4.79
CA PRO A 158 -19.67 -27.13 4.15
C PRO A 158 -20.76 -27.08 5.23
N VAL A 159 -21.75 -26.19 5.03
CA VAL A 159 -22.98 -26.23 5.78
C VAL A 159 -23.69 -27.49 5.29
N VAL A 160 -23.62 -28.57 6.09
CA VAL A 160 -24.36 -29.81 5.89
C VAL A 160 -25.81 -29.56 6.20
#